data_474ff72049b080abf77aad0dbe43c8cc
#
_entry.id   474ff72049b080abf77aad0dbe43c8cc
#
_cell.length_a   1.000
_cell.length_b   1.000
_cell.length_c   1.000
_cell.angle_alpha   90.00
_cell.angle_beta   90.00
_cell.angle_gamma   90.00
#
_symmetry.space_group_name_H-M   'P 1'
#
loop_
_entity.id
_entity.type
_entity.pdbx_description
1 polymer ?
#
loop_
_entity_poly.entity_id
_entity_poly.type
_entity_poly.pdbx_seq_one_letter_code
_entity_poly.pdbx_strand_id
1 'polypeptide(L)'
;MNKHLKIAAALLVALPTLTFAQVRTEQTFEKGWKFTREDNKDFSQQTYDDTKWQSVTVPHDWAIYGPFSIENDKQKVAITQDGQKEALEHAGRTGGLPFVGVGWYRLNFEAPAFSSGKKATLIFDGAMSH
;
A
#
# COMPACT_ATOMS: atom_id res chain seq x y z
N MET A 1 -17.10 15.10 83.35
CA MET A 1 -15.90 15.30 82.50
C MET A 1 -16.13 14.64 81.14
N ASN A 2 -16.76 15.38 80.19
CA ASN A 2 -17.18 14.84 78.93
C ASN A 2 -16.19 15.28 77.85
N LYS A 3 -15.46 14.33 77.29
CA LYS A 3 -14.56 14.54 76.17
C LYS A 3 -15.35 14.37 74.88
N HIS A 4 -15.59 15.45 74.20
CA HIS A 4 -16.19 15.42 72.81
C HIS A 4 -15.08 15.07 71.81
N LEU A 5 -15.14 13.87 71.26
CA LEU A 5 -14.31 13.41 70.18
C LEU A 5 -14.86 13.99 68.86
N LYS A 6 -14.14 14.96 68.29
CA LYS A 6 -14.49 15.51 66.93
C LYS A 6 -13.89 14.61 65.86
N ILE A 7 -14.74 13.85 65.18
CA ILE A 7 -14.39 13.08 63.98
C ILE A 7 -14.43 14.02 62.79
N ALA A 8 -13.27 14.38 62.23
CA ALA A 8 -13.16 15.11 61.00
C ALA A 8 -13.29 14.11 59.82
N ALA A 9 -14.42 14.10 59.14
CA ALA A 9 -14.59 13.32 57.92
C ALA A 9 -13.89 14.04 56.76
N ALA A 10 -12.77 13.48 56.27
CA ALA A 10 -12.11 13.95 55.07
C ALA A 10 -12.89 13.44 53.84
N LEU A 11 -13.59 14.33 53.14
CA LEU A 11 -14.28 14.05 51.90
C LEU A 11 -13.24 13.97 50.76
N LEU A 12 -12.91 12.75 50.32
CA LEU A 12 -12.00 12.51 49.21
C LEU A 12 -12.80 12.73 47.90
N VAL A 13 -12.64 13.91 47.28
CA VAL A 13 -13.24 14.22 45.99
C VAL A 13 -12.40 13.54 44.90
N ALA A 14 -12.89 12.41 44.37
CA ALA A 14 -12.31 11.77 43.21
C ALA A 14 -12.65 12.61 41.95
N LEU A 15 -11.66 13.36 41.46
CA LEU A 15 -11.77 14.05 40.19
C LEU A 15 -11.72 13.01 39.04
N PRO A 16 -12.71 12.98 38.14
CA PRO A 16 -12.66 12.11 36.98
C PRO A 16 -11.50 12.58 36.08
N THR A 17 -10.53 11.71 35.87
CA THR A 17 -9.49 11.93 34.85
C THR A 17 -10.13 11.77 33.48
N LEU A 18 -10.33 12.87 32.75
CA LEU A 18 -10.74 12.86 31.34
C LEU A 18 -9.57 12.30 30.52
N THR A 19 -9.63 11.03 30.20
CA THR A 19 -8.74 10.42 29.22
C THR A 19 -9.21 10.85 27.83
N PHE A 20 -8.47 11.75 27.20
CA PHE A 20 -8.68 12.08 25.80
C PHE A 20 -8.24 10.88 24.97
N ALA A 21 -9.18 10.17 24.38
CA ALA A 21 -8.89 9.15 23.39
C ALA A 21 -8.20 9.82 22.20
N GLN A 22 -7.01 9.32 21.82
CA GLN A 22 -6.31 9.83 20.67
C GLN A 22 -7.08 9.38 19.41
N VAL A 23 -7.69 10.34 18.73
CA VAL A 23 -8.47 10.07 17.52
C VAL A 23 -7.50 9.73 16.38
N ARG A 24 -7.54 8.49 15.93
CA ARG A 24 -6.89 8.05 14.69
C ARG A 24 -7.77 8.49 13.51
N THR A 25 -7.18 9.19 12.57
CA THR A 25 -7.83 9.55 11.31
C THR A 25 -7.23 8.69 10.20
N GLU A 26 -8.05 8.06 9.40
CA GLU A 26 -7.65 7.28 8.23
C GLU A 26 -8.18 7.96 6.97
N GLN A 27 -7.36 7.98 5.94
CA GLN A 27 -7.71 8.48 4.62
C GLN A 27 -7.29 7.44 3.58
N THR A 28 -8.23 7.04 2.76
CA THR A 28 -7.98 6.08 1.67
C THR A 28 -7.65 6.82 0.38
N PHE A 29 -6.64 6.33 -0.33
CA PHE A 29 -6.18 6.89 -1.59
C PHE A 29 -6.46 5.90 -2.74
N GLU A 30 -7.68 5.81 -3.20
CA GLU A 30 -8.07 4.93 -4.30
C GLU A 30 -7.97 5.60 -5.67
N LYS A 31 -8.18 6.91 -5.73
CA LYS A 31 -8.30 7.69 -6.98
C LYS A 31 -7.17 8.70 -7.12
N GLY A 32 -7.00 9.21 -8.32
CA GLY A 32 -6.03 10.27 -8.61
C GLY A 32 -4.63 9.75 -8.91
N TRP A 33 -4.47 8.44 -9.01
CA TRP A 33 -3.20 7.84 -9.38
C TRP A 33 -2.89 8.01 -10.86
N LYS A 34 -1.61 8.15 -11.15
CA LYS A 34 -1.02 8.12 -12.48
C LYS A 34 -0.15 6.88 -12.61
N PHE A 35 -0.18 6.27 -13.79
CA PHE A 35 0.52 5.03 -14.06
C PHE A 35 1.24 5.08 -15.41
N THR A 36 2.44 4.51 -15.48
CA THR A 36 3.16 4.23 -16.73
C THR A 36 3.95 2.94 -16.62
N ARG A 37 4.15 2.26 -17.77
CA ARG A 37 4.97 1.03 -17.88
C ARG A 37 6.43 1.32 -18.23
N GLU A 38 6.77 2.55 -18.47
CA GLU A 38 8.13 2.95 -18.78
C GLU A 38 8.97 2.94 -17.51
N ASP A 39 10.25 2.62 -17.66
CA ASP A 39 11.23 2.75 -16.59
C ASP A 39 12.21 3.88 -16.89
N ASN A 40 12.15 4.94 -16.09
CA ASN A 40 13.03 6.07 -16.19
C ASN A 40 13.35 6.59 -14.79
N LYS A 41 14.63 6.82 -14.53
CA LYS A 41 15.11 7.34 -13.24
C LYS A 41 14.53 8.71 -12.88
N ASP A 42 14.20 9.51 -13.88
CA ASP A 42 13.61 10.83 -13.67
C ASP A 42 12.18 10.76 -13.10
N PHE A 43 11.53 9.61 -13.19
CA PHE A 43 10.20 9.41 -12.64
C PHE A 43 10.14 9.55 -11.11
N SER A 44 11.26 9.41 -10.42
CA SER A 44 11.35 9.65 -8.99
C SER A 44 11.34 11.14 -8.61
N GLN A 45 11.55 12.04 -9.56
CA GLN A 45 11.57 13.49 -9.29
C GLN A 45 10.16 14.01 -9.05
N GLN A 46 9.99 14.79 -8.00
CA GLN A 46 8.70 15.40 -7.65
C GLN A 46 8.17 16.34 -8.74
N THR A 47 9.07 16.98 -9.48
CA THR A 47 8.76 17.94 -10.53
C THR A 47 8.56 17.33 -11.91
N TYR A 48 8.65 15.98 -12.01
CA TYR A 48 8.46 15.31 -13.29
C TYR A 48 7.04 15.52 -13.81
N ASP A 49 6.93 15.85 -15.11
CA ASP A 49 5.64 16.02 -15.79
C ASP A 49 5.00 14.67 -16.09
N ASP A 50 4.01 14.28 -15.32
CA ASP A 50 3.25 13.05 -15.46
C ASP A 50 1.92 13.22 -16.21
N THR A 51 1.72 14.31 -16.91
CA THR A 51 0.47 14.61 -17.63
C THR A 51 0.13 13.57 -18.70
N LYS A 52 1.14 12.91 -19.27
CA LYS A 52 0.99 11.86 -20.28
C LYS A 52 0.73 10.48 -19.67
N TRP A 53 0.85 10.34 -18.35
CA TRP A 53 0.62 9.06 -17.70
C TRP A 53 -0.87 8.72 -17.66
N GLN A 54 -1.17 7.45 -17.69
CA GLN A 54 -2.54 6.95 -17.60
C GLN A 54 -3.12 7.27 -16.21
N SER A 55 -4.34 7.83 -16.17
CA SER A 55 -5.08 7.97 -14.93
C SER A 55 -5.70 6.63 -14.55
N VAL A 56 -5.46 6.18 -13.32
CA VAL A 56 -5.93 4.90 -12.82
C VAL A 56 -6.55 5.03 -11.43
N THR A 57 -7.30 4.02 -11.06
CA THR A 57 -7.84 3.82 -9.72
C THR A 57 -7.24 2.55 -9.15
N VAL A 58 -6.81 2.56 -7.90
CA VAL A 58 -6.29 1.35 -7.25
C VAL A 58 -7.40 0.65 -6.46
N PRO A 59 -7.38 -0.68 -6.38
CA PRO A 59 -6.37 -1.58 -6.93
C PRO A 59 -6.38 -1.59 -8.46
N HIS A 60 -5.19 -1.67 -9.07
CA HIS A 60 -4.99 -1.65 -10.52
C HIS A 60 -4.06 -2.78 -10.94
N ASP A 61 -4.57 -3.67 -11.75
CA ASP A 61 -3.79 -4.75 -12.36
C ASP A 61 -3.48 -4.41 -13.81
N TRP A 62 -2.30 -3.87 -14.02
CA TRP A 62 -1.87 -3.44 -15.35
C TRP A 62 -1.47 -4.60 -16.27
N ALA A 63 -1.25 -5.79 -15.73
CA ALA A 63 -0.82 -6.94 -16.49
C ALA A 63 -1.96 -7.53 -17.34
N ILE A 64 -3.20 -7.39 -16.90
CA ILE A 64 -4.37 -7.93 -17.60
C ILE A 64 -4.71 -7.23 -18.92
N TYR A 65 -4.14 -6.06 -19.15
CA TYR A 65 -4.39 -5.28 -20.38
C TYR A 65 -3.37 -5.53 -21.49
N GLY A 66 -2.47 -6.50 -21.28
CA GLY A 66 -1.42 -6.80 -22.26
C GLY A 66 -0.29 -5.76 -22.29
N PRO A 67 0.57 -5.81 -23.29
CA PRO A 67 0.52 -6.71 -24.45
C PRO A 67 0.74 -8.17 -24.03
N PHE A 68 -0.13 -9.05 -24.55
CA PHE A 68 0.01 -10.48 -24.36
C PHE A 68 1.02 -11.04 -25.35
N SER A 69 1.92 -11.86 -24.87
CA SER A 69 2.90 -12.52 -25.71
C SER A 69 3.31 -13.85 -25.10
N ILE A 70 3.44 -14.86 -25.95
CA ILE A 70 4.00 -16.15 -25.53
C ILE A 70 5.45 -16.01 -25.05
N GLU A 71 6.13 -14.91 -25.44
CA GLU A 71 7.49 -14.62 -25.00
C GLU A 71 7.56 -14.15 -23.54
N ASN A 72 6.42 -13.71 -22.99
CA ASN A 72 6.34 -13.36 -21.59
C ASN A 72 6.28 -14.64 -20.74
N ASP A 73 7.04 -14.65 -19.65
CA ASP A 73 7.00 -15.72 -18.66
C ASP A 73 7.28 -17.12 -19.25
N LYS A 74 8.24 -17.23 -20.16
CA LYS A 74 8.72 -18.53 -20.66
C LYS A 74 9.48 -19.28 -19.59
N GLN A 75 9.26 -20.59 -19.55
CA GLN A 75 10.01 -21.49 -18.70
C GLN A 75 10.48 -22.73 -19.46
N LYS A 76 11.63 -23.26 -19.09
CA LYS A 76 12.12 -24.55 -19.63
C LYS A 76 11.81 -25.66 -18.62
N VAL A 77 10.89 -26.53 -19.00
CA VAL A 77 10.48 -27.67 -18.17
C VAL A 77 10.29 -28.90 -19.04
N ALA A 78 10.46 -30.07 -18.45
CA ALA A 78 10.07 -31.34 -19.08
C ALA A 78 8.71 -31.76 -18.53
N ILE A 79 7.70 -31.82 -19.37
CA ILE A 79 6.37 -32.30 -18.99
C ILE A 79 6.39 -33.83 -19.12
N THR A 80 6.77 -34.49 -18.05
CA THR A 80 6.93 -35.97 -18.03
C THR A 80 5.62 -36.71 -18.28
N GLN A 81 4.49 -36.10 -17.95
CA GLN A 81 3.16 -36.63 -18.24
C GLN A 81 2.88 -36.73 -19.75
N ASP A 82 3.50 -35.87 -20.54
CA ASP A 82 3.42 -35.87 -22.00
C ASP A 82 4.55 -36.68 -22.65
N GLY A 83 5.31 -37.44 -21.85
CA GLY A 83 6.41 -38.26 -22.34
C GLY A 83 7.68 -37.51 -22.71
N GLN A 84 7.78 -36.21 -22.35
CA GLN A 84 8.99 -35.41 -22.62
C GLN A 84 10.16 -35.87 -21.75
N LYS A 85 11.29 -36.15 -22.40
CA LYS A 85 12.55 -36.53 -21.73
C LYS A 85 13.50 -35.36 -21.51
N GLU A 86 13.31 -34.27 -22.28
CA GLU A 86 14.13 -33.08 -22.24
C GLU A 86 13.28 -31.86 -21.89
N ALA A 87 13.89 -30.88 -21.25
CA ALA A 87 13.22 -29.62 -20.93
C ALA A 87 13.04 -28.80 -22.20
N LEU A 88 11.80 -28.62 -22.61
CA LEU A 88 11.39 -27.75 -23.70
C LEU A 88 10.89 -26.43 -23.15
N GLU A 89 10.84 -25.44 -24.05
CA GLU A 89 10.32 -24.12 -23.72
C GLU A 89 8.80 -24.12 -23.80
N HIS A 90 8.16 -23.75 -22.73
CA HIS A 90 6.72 -23.65 -22.59
C HIS A 90 6.32 -22.26 -22.08
N ALA A 91 5.07 -21.89 -22.29
CA ALA A 91 4.47 -20.77 -21.58
C ALA A 91 4.50 -21.05 -20.07
N GLY A 92 4.81 -20.05 -19.29
CA GLY A 92 4.83 -20.17 -17.84
C GLY A 92 3.45 -20.31 -17.23
N ARG A 93 3.40 -20.22 -15.90
CA ARG A 93 2.15 -20.42 -15.13
C ARG A 93 1.05 -19.43 -15.46
N THR A 94 1.40 -18.30 -16.06
CA THR A 94 0.49 -17.22 -16.39
C THR A 94 -0.20 -17.42 -17.73
N GLY A 95 0.16 -18.46 -18.50
CA GLY A 95 -0.43 -18.73 -19.80
C GLY A 95 -0.03 -17.72 -20.88
N GLY A 96 1.14 -17.08 -20.76
CA GLY A 96 1.58 -16.03 -21.66
C GLY A 96 1.02 -14.63 -21.33
N LEU A 97 0.31 -14.54 -20.26
CA LEU A 97 0.03 -13.34 -19.50
C LEU A 97 1.12 -13.24 -18.45
N PRO A 98 1.39 -12.22 -17.89
CA PRO A 98 1.28 -10.81 -18.17
C PRO A 98 2.61 -10.23 -18.64
N PHE A 99 2.58 -9.00 -19.07
CA PHE A 99 3.80 -8.23 -19.26
C PHE A 99 4.59 -8.17 -17.93
N VAL A 100 5.85 -8.62 -17.97
CA VAL A 100 6.78 -8.53 -16.85
C VAL A 100 7.65 -7.31 -17.06
N GLY A 101 7.72 -6.43 -16.09
CA GLY A 101 8.52 -5.23 -16.19
C GLY A 101 8.25 -4.26 -15.05
N VAL A 102 8.85 -3.08 -15.15
CA VAL A 102 8.67 -2.01 -14.18
C VAL A 102 7.43 -1.21 -14.50
N GLY A 103 6.62 -0.94 -13.48
CA GLY A 103 5.50 -0.02 -13.56
C GLY A 103 5.63 1.05 -12.48
N TRP A 104 5.42 2.30 -12.87
CA TRP A 104 5.46 3.41 -11.96
C TRP A 104 4.06 3.89 -11.64
N TYR A 105 3.81 4.08 -10.36
CA TYR A 105 2.60 4.70 -9.85
C TYR A 105 2.96 6.00 -9.14
N ARG A 106 2.20 7.05 -9.40
CA ARG A 106 2.36 8.33 -8.74
C ARG A 106 1.03 8.83 -8.24
N LEU A 107 1.02 9.33 -7.02
CA LEU A 107 -0.08 10.07 -6.43
C LEU A 107 0.46 11.34 -5.78
N ASN A 108 -0.13 12.47 -6.12
CA ASN A 108 0.08 13.71 -5.41
C ASN A 108 -1.08 13.91 -4.44
N PHE A 109 -0.78 14.13 -3.18
CA PHE A 109 -1.78 14.40 -2.16
C PHE A 109 -1.28 15.48 -1.20
N GLU A 110 -2.21 16.19 -0.60
CA GLU A 110 -1.89 17.14 0.46
C GLU A 110 -1.68 16.41 1.78
N ALA A 111 -0.53 16.65 2.38
CA ALA A 111 -0.28 16.11 3.71
C ALA A 111 -1.22 16.77 4.72
N PRO A 112 -1.92 15.99 5.56
CA PRO A 112 -2.75 16.57 6.59
C PRO A 112 -1.92 17.39 7.57
N ALA A 113 -2.50 18.48 8.08
CA ALA A 113 -1.85 19.27 9.11
C ALA A 113 -1.61 18.42 10.36
N PHE A 114 -0.34 18.26 10.72
CA PHE A 114 0.04 17.53 11.93
C PHE A 114 0.16 18.48 13.12
N SER A 115 -0.61 18.21 14.17
CA SER A 115 -0.31 18.80 15.45
C SER A 115 0.89 18.10 16.09
N SER A 116 1.62 18.80 16.95
CA SER A 116 2.77 18.26 17.68
C SER A 116 2.45 16.90 18.32
N GLY A 117 3.33 15.94 18.15
CA GLY A 117 3.20 14.58 18.72
C GLY A 117 2.37 13.59 17.87
N LYS A 118 1.77 13.99 16.74
CA LYS A 118 1.12 13.06 15.82
C LYS A 118 2.10 12.47 14.82
N LYS A 119 1.84 11.21 14.42
CA LYS A 119 2.60 10.52 13.38
C LYS A 119 1.66 10.20 12.22
N ALA A 120 2.16 10.32 10.98
CA ALA A 120 1.51 9.77 9.83
C ALA A 120 2.18 8.47 9.42
N THR A 121 1.37 7.54 8.94
CA THR A 121 1.84 6.26 8.41
C THR A 121 1.13 6.04 7.08
N LEU A 122 1.90 5.73 6.03
CA LEU A 122 1.36 5.22 4.78
C LEU A 122 1.31 3.69 4.87
N ILE A 123 0.16 3.13 4.55
CA ILE A 123 -0.08 1.68 4.58
C ILE A 123 -0.39 1.26 3.16
N PHE A 124 0.33 0.24 2.67
CA PHE A 124 0.09 -0.42 1.40
C PHE A 124 -0.31 -1.85 1.70
N ASP A 125 -1.55 -2.22 1.39
CA ASP A 125 -2.07 -3.58 1.63
C ASP A 125 -1.49 -4.60 0.64
N GLY A 126 -1.03 -4.12 -0.51
CA GLY A 126 -0.33 -4.92 -1.49
C GLY A 126 0.45 -4.05 -2.46
N ALA A 127 1.73 -4.32 -2.56
CA ALA A 127 2.60 -3.81 -3.60
C ALA A 127 3.53 -4.94 -4.01
N MET A 128 3.61 -5.21 -5.32
CA MET A 128 4.53 -6.23 -5.80
C MET A 128 5.94 -5.65 -5.79
N SER A 129 6.85 -6.36 -5.14
CA SER A 129 8.28 -6.05 -5.11
C SER A 129 9.09 -7.21 -5.66
N HIS A 130 10.26 -6.92 -6.19
CA HIS A 130 11.31 -7.89 -6.45
C HIS A 130 12.29 -7.94 -5.29
#